data_cf5727bebbc10e7a38540ff9f366532a
#
_entry.id   cf5727bebbc10e7a38540ff9f366532a
#
_cell.length_a   1.000
_cell.length_b   1.000
_cell.length_c   1.000
_cell.angle_alpha   90.00
_cell.angle_beta   90.00
_cell.angle_gamma   90.00
#
_symmetry.space_group_name_H-M   'P 1'
#
loop_
_entity.id
_entity.type
_entity.pdbx_description
1 polymer ?
#
loop_
_entity_poly.entity_id
_entity_poly.type
_entity_poly.pdbx_seq_one_letter_code
_entity_poly.pdbx_strand_id
1 'polypeptide(L)'
;MKKLSIVTMLFTLIASFTIAAEVNVFNARHYKADAELYNKFTAKTGIKVNLINGKAGALEKRMIEEGADSSADLYITADAGRCGAFKAKGMTQGGLTSAAIKAAVPANFRTSHWTGIAKRARIVYYAPERVSGAELAGLTYESLADPKWKGRLVIRKSSNIYNKSLVASLIENNGKKATAEWAKGVVANMARDSKGNDRAQI
;
A
#
# COMPACT_ATOMS: atom_id res chain seq x y z
N MET A 1 -80.65 9.45 21.69
CA MET A 1 -79.36 9.81 22.24
C MET A 1 -78.28 9.00 21.50
N LYS A 2 -77.60 9.60 20.51
CA LYS A 2 -76.56 8.91 19.70
C LYS A 2 -75.19 9.07 20.38
N LYS A 3 -74.55 7.97 20.74
CA LYS A 3 -73.21 7.97 21.28
C LYS A 3 -72.22 8.07 20.13
N LEU A 4 -71.48 9.16 20.08
CA LEU A 4 -70.37 9.41 19.12
C LEU A 4 -69.08 8.78 19.67
N SER A 5 -68.65 7.67 19.05
CA SER A 5 -67.34 7.05 19.40
C SER A 5 -66.28 7.77 18.64
N ILE A 6 -65.38 8.49 19.35
CA ILE A 6 -64.17 9.09 18.82
C ILE A 6 -63.08 8.01 18.85
N VAL A 7 -62.73 7.51 17.68
CA VAL A 7 -61.54 6.63 17.52
C VAL A 7 -60.31 7.54 17.35
N THR A 8 -59.55 7.67 18.40
CA THR A 8 -58.24 8.39 18.39
C THR A 8 -57.19 7.47 17.76
N MET A 9 -56.84 7.73 16.49
CA MET A 9 -55.82 7.02 15.75
C MET A 9 -54.43 7.58 16.20
N LEU A 10 -53.75 6.86 17.08
CA LEU A 10 -52.43 7.19 17.54
C LEU A 10 -51.41 6.82 16.46
N PHE A 11 -50.97 7.79 15.67
CA PHE A 11 -49.84 7.63 14.73
C PHE A 11 -48.55 7.61 15.53
N THR A 12 -48.02 6.43 15.84
CA THR A 12 -46.64 6.26 16.36
C THR A 12 -45.66 6.54 15.24
N LEU A 13 -45.04 7.72 15.29
CA LEU A 13 -43.94 8.11 14.42
C LEU A 13 -42.71 7.31 14.87
N ILE A 14 -42.45 6.16 14.24
CA ILE A 14 -41.24 5.41 14.44
C ILE A 14 -40.14 6.20 13.71
N ALA A 15 -39.41 7.05 14.46
CA ALA A 15 -38.18 7.65 13.99
C ALA A 15 -37.16 6.53 13.82
N SER A 16 -36.99 6.05 12.60
CA SER A 16 -35.91 5.15 12.24
C SER A 16 -34.60 5.93 12.42
N PHE A 17 -33.89 5.71 13.53
CA PHE A 17 -32.51 6.14 13.67
C PHE A 17 -31.68 5.31 12.68
N THR A 18 -31.49 5.84 11.48
CA THR A 18 -30.47 5.32 10.57
C THR A 18 -29.11 5.65 11.20
N ILE A 19 -28.49 4.69 11.86
CA ILE A 19 -27.07 4.78 12.20
C ILE A 19 -26.37 4.92 10.86
N ALA A 20 -25.77 6.07 10.60
CA ALA A 20 -25.00 6.29 9.39
C ALA A 20 -23.89 5.24 9.36
N ALA A 21 -23.88 4.40 8.33
CA ALA A 21 -22.82 3.41 8.16
C ALA A 21 -21.46 4.12 8.07
N GLU A 22 -20.46 3.58 8.72
CA GLU A 22 -19.10 4.11 8.66
C GLU A 22 -18.09 3.02 8.35
N VAL A 23 -16.95 3.42 7.82
CA VAL A 23 -15.81 2.55 7.52
C VAL A 23 -14.53 3.15 8.09
N ASN A 24 -13.80 2.35 8.86
CA ASN A 24 -12.53 2.73 9.48
C ASN A 24 -11.37 2.30 8.60
N VAL A 25 -10.63 3.28 8.07
CA VAL A 25 -9.52 3.05 7.15
C VAL A 25 -8.21 3.33 7.87
N PHE A 26 -7.43 2.28 8.14
CA PHE A 26 -6.07 2.40 8.62
C PHE A 26 -5.17 2.71 7.43
N ASN A 27 -4.66 3.94 7.38
CA ASN A 27 -4.04 4.49 6.18
C ASN A 27 -2.56 4.81 6.41
N ALA A 28 -1.70 4.04 5.75
CA ALA A 28 -0.25 4.28 5.73
C ALA A 28 0.20 5.15 4.53
N ARG A 29 -0.73 5.70 3.77
CA ARG A 29 -0.46 6.67 2.70
C ARG A 29 -0.52 8.09 3.26
N HIS A 30 0.12 9.02 2.56
CA HIS A 30 0.24 10.41 3.00
C HIS A 30 -0.06 11.42 1.88
N TYR A 31 -0.85 10.99 0.88
CA TYR A 31 -1.19 11.85 -0.25
C TYR A 31 -2.45 12.65 0.04
N LYS A 32 -2.37 13.99 -0.04
CA LYS A 32 -3.52 14.87 0.17
C LYS A 32 -4.67 14.61 -0.81
N ALA A 33 -4.33 14.20 -2.03
CA ALA A 33 -5.34 13.84 -3.05
C ALA A 33 -6.24 12.65 -2.65
N ASP A 34 -5.79 11.78 -1.75
CA ASP A 34 -6.61 10.66 -1.30
C ASP A 34 -7.84 11.13 -0.52
N ALA A 35 -7.78 12.27 0.17
CA ALA A 35 -8.91 12.83 0.92
C ALA A 35 -10.12 13.14 0.01
N GLU A 36 -9.86 13.63 -1.20
CA GLU A 36 -10.93 13.91 -2.17
C GLU A 36 -11.67 12.64 -2.60
N LEU A 37 -10.95 11.51 -2.73
CA LEU A 37 -11.56 10.22 -3.06
C LEU A 37 -12.50 9.74 -1.95
N TYR A 38 -12.09 9.88 -0.69
CA TYR A 38 -12.94 9.52 0.45
C TYR A 38 -14.18 10.41 0.55
N ASN A 39 -14.02 11.72 0.30
CA ASN A 39 -15.15 12.65 0.27
C ASN A 39 -16.15 12.31 -0.84
N LYS A 40 -15.66 11.97 -2.04
CA LYS A 40 -16.50 11.51 -3.17
C LYS A 40 -17.23 10.20 -2.83
N PHE A 41 -16.58 9.28 -2.16
CA PHE A 41 -17.20 8.04 -1.71
C PHE A 41 -18.32 8.32 -0.72
N THR A 42 -18.05 9.13 0.31
CA THR A 42 -19.09 9.50 1.30
C THR A 42 -20.25 10.23 0.65
N ALA A 43 -19.99 11.19 -0.25
CA ALA A 43 -21.05 11.92 -0.97
C ALA A 43 -21.91 10.99 -1.84
N LYS A 44 -21.32 9.94 -2.41
CA LYS A 44 -22.04 8.98 -3.27
C LYS A 44 -22.84 7.94 -2.49
N THR A 45 -22.36 7.54 -1.31
CA THR A 45 -22.89 6.36 -0.60
C THR A 45 -23.59 6.70 0.72
N GLY A 46 -23.36 7.89 1.28
CA GLY A 46 -23.74 8.24 2.65
C GLY A 46 -22.87 7.59 3.73
N ILE A 47 -21.91 6.72 3.36
CA ILE A 47 -21.03 6.02 4.30
C ILE A 47 -19.88 6.95 4.70
N LYS A 48 -19.74 7.19 5.99
CA LYS A 48 -18.66 8.02 6.53
C LYS A 48 -17.33 7.27 6.51
N VAL A 49 -16.26 7.92 6.08
CA VAL A 49 -14.90 7.35 6.13
C VAL A 49 -14.13 7.95 7.31
N ASN A 50 -13.76 7.11 8.27
CA ASN A 50 -12.90 7.46 9.39
C ASN A 50 -11.46 7.08 9.06
N LEU A 51 -10.56 8.05 8.96
CA LEU A 51 -9.15 7.81 8.62
C LEU A 51 -8.28 7.76 9.86
N ILE A 52 -7.62 6.64 10.07
CA ILE A 52 -6.58 6.46 11.09
C ILE A 52 -5.22 6.46 10.35
N ASN A 53 -4.58 7.62 10.31
CA ASN A 53 -3.31 7.78 9.62
C ASN A 53 -2.12 7.39 10.49
N GLY A 54 -1.13 6.70 9.92
CA GLY A 54 0.07 6.31 10.65
C GLY A 54 1.17 5.72 9.80
N LYS A 55 2.33 5.46 10.42
CA LYS A 55 3.39 4.69 9.78
C LYS A 55 2.94 3.24 9.62
N ALA A 56 3.18 2.63 8.45
CA ALA A 56 2.72 1.27 8.16
C ALA A 56 3.06 0.27 9.28
N GLY A 57 4.30 0.24 9.77
CA GLY A 57 4.68 -0.70 10.84
C GLY A 57 3.97 -0.46 12.17
N ALA A 58 3.61 0.79 12.50
CA ALA A 58 2.85 1.10 13.73
C ALA A 58 1.39 0.65 13.60
N LEU A 59 0.76 0.93 12.46
CA LEU A 59 -0.61 0.47 12.18
C LEU A 59 -0.70 -1.05 12.14
N GLU A 60 0.29 -1.71 11.50
CA GLU A 60 0.39 -3.17 11.44
C GLU A 60 0.52 -3.79 12.84
N LYS A 61 1.41 -3.23 13.67
CA LYS A 61 1.58 -3.69 15.05
C LYS A 61 0.28 -3.56 15.83
N ARG A 62 -0.38 -2.40 15.74
CA ARG A 62 -1.65 -2.14 16.41
C ARG A 62 -2.72 -3.16 15.99
N MET A 63 -2.94 -3.36 14.68
CA MET A 63 -3.93 -4.34 14.19
C MET A 63 -3.63 -5.78 14.67
N ILE A 64 -2.34 -6.16 14.73
CA ILE A 64 -1.94 -7.48 15.23
C ILE A 64 -2.22 -7.61 16.72
N GLU A 65 -1.97 -6.57 17.52
CA GLU A 65 -2.21 -6.56 18.96
C GLU A 65 -3.70 -6.55 19.29
N GLU A 66 -4.51 -5.82 18.52
CA GLU A 66 -5.97 -5.79 18.66
C GLU A 66 -6.62 -7.09 18.16
N GLY A 67 -6.00 -7.81 17.22
CA GLY A 67 -6.51 -9.08 16.70
C GLY A 67 -7.93 -8.98 16.14
N ALA A 68 -8.83 -9.82 16.64
CA ALA A 68 -10.23 -9.85 16.22
C ALA A 68 -11.02 -8.60 16.66
N ASP A 69 -10.55 -7.89 17.68
CA ASP A 69 -11.18 -6.67 18.21
C ASP A 69 -10.71 -5.40 17.49
N SER A 70 -9.88 -5.54 16.45
CA SER A 70 -9.42 -4.41 15.67
C SER A 70 -10.57 -3.68 15.00
N SER A 71 -10.60 -2.37 15.17
CA SER A 71 -11.58 -1.49 14.52
C SER A 71 -11.27 -1.23 13.03
N ALA A 72 -10.20 -1.81 12.49
CA ALA A 72 -9.81 -1.60 11.10
C ALA A 72 -10.69 -2.41 10.13
N ASP A 73 -11.52 -1.73 9.34
CA ASP A 73 -12.28 -2.34 8.25
C ASP A 73 -11.41 -2.48 7.00
N LEU A 74 -10.58 -1.47 6.73
CA LEU A 74 -9.67 -1.45 5.59
C LEU A 74 -8.26 -1.02 6.02
N TYR A 75 -7.25 -1.65 5.44
CA TYR A 75 -5.86 -1.25 5.58
C TYR A 75 -5.28 -0.84 4.22
N ILE A 76 -4.83 0.40 4.11
CA ILE A 76 -4.18 0.93 2.90
C ILE A 76 -2.70 1.12 3.16
N THR A 77 -1.88 0.40 2.40
CA THR A 77 -0.43 0.43 2.54
C THR A 77 0.29 0.47 1.19
N ALA A 78 1.58 0.64 1.23
CA ALA A 78 2.42 0.50 0.05
C ALA A 78 2.99 -0.92 -0.01
N ASP A 79 3.01 -1.47 -1.23
CA ASP A 79 3.62 -2.75 -1.56
C ASP A 79 2.77 -3.99 -1.25
N ALA A 80 2.56 -4.81 -2.27
CA ALA A 80 1.78 -6.05 -2.18
C ALA A 80 2.39 -7.07 -1.21
N GLY A 81 3.70 -7.03 -0.98
CA GLY A 81 4.38 -7.90 -0.02
C GLY A 81 3.87 -7.71 1.42
N ARG A 82 3.46 -6.49 1.80
CA ARG A 82 2.81 -6.26 3.10
C ARG A 82 1.44 -6.92 3.18
N CYS A 83 0.65 -6.76 2.12
CA CYS A 83 -0.67 -7.39 2.04
C CYS A 83 -0.56 -8.92 2.09
N GLY A 84 0.42 -9.49 1.40
CA GLY A 84 0.73 -10.92 1.44
C GLY A 84 1.15 -11.40 2.84
N ALA A 85 1.96 -10.62 3.56
CA ALA A 85 2.35 -10.93 4.93
C ALA A 85 1.16 -10.89 5.90
N PHE A 86 0.22 -9.96 5.72
CA PHE A 86 -1.03 -9.91 6.48
C PHE A 86 -1.93 -11.11 6.22
N LYS A 87 -2.07 -11.49 4.94
CA LYS A 87 -2.79 -12.72 4.56
C LYS A 87 -2.19 -13.96 5.24
N ALA A 88 -0.87 -14.10 5.21
CA ALA A 88 -0.18 -15.23 5.82
C ALA A 88 -0.38 -15.33 7.34
N LYS A 89 -0.69 -14.21 8.00
CA LYS A 89 -1.03 -14.13 9.43
C LYS A 89 -2.53 -14.28 9.72
N GLY A 90 -3.36 -14.54 8.71
CA GLY A 90 -4.82 -14.61 8.90
C GLY A 90 -5.50 -13.28 9.18
N MET A 91 -4.82 -12.14 8.97
CA MET A 91 -5.30 -10.79 9.29
C MET A 91 -6.15 -10.16 8.18
N THR A 92 -6.52 -10.90 7.16
CA THR A 92 -7.35 -10.41 6.06
C THR A 92 -8.49 -11.36 5.77
N GLN A 93 -9.67 -10.82 5.54
CA GLN A 93 -10.79 -11.59 5.04
C GLN A 93 -10.61 -11.91 3.55
N GLY A 94 -11.04 -13.08 3.14
CA GLY A 94 -11.14 -13.44 1.73
C GLY A 94 -12.41 -12.86 1.10
N GLY A 95 -12.58 -13.11 -0.23
CA GLY A 95 -13.80 -12.70 -0.93
C GLY A 95 -13.79 -11.26 -1.46
N LEU A 96 -12.68 -10.53 -1.32
CA LEU A 96 -12.55 -9.17 -1.88
C LEU A 96 -12.57 -9.22 -3.41
N THR A 97 -13.76 -9.23 -3.98
CA THR A 97 -13.94 -9.23 -5.42
C THR A 97 -15.27 -8.58 -5.80
N SER A 98 -15.28 -7.85 -6.90
CA SER A 98 -16.48 -7.33 -7.56
C SER A 98 -16.25 -7.24 -9.07
N ALA A 99 -17.30 -7.11 -9.85
CA ALA A 99 -17.19 -6.86 -11.28
C ALA A 99 -16.37 -5.58 -11.57
N ALA A 100 -16.59 -4.52 -10.78
CA ALA A 100 -15.87 -3.27 -10.90
C ALA A 100 -14.35 -3.43 -10.63
N ILE A 101 -13.97 -4.16 -9.58
CA ILE A 101 -12.55 -4.46 -9.28
C ILE A 101 -11.94 -5.29 -10.41
N LYS A 102 -12.66 -6.30 -10.91
CA LYS A 102 -12.16 -7.16 -12.00
C LYS A 102 -11.95 -6.37 -13.30
N ALA A 103 -12.81 -5.42 -13.59
CA ALA A 103 -12.71 -4.58 -14.78
C ALA A 103 -11.58 -3.54 -14.66
N ALA A 104 -11.36 -2.96 -13.46
CA ALA A 104 -10.41 -1.88 -13.25
C ALA A 104 -8.98 -2.34 -12.93
N VAL A 105 -8.82 -3.51 -12.29
CA VAL A 105 -7.52 -3.98 -11.79
C VAL A 105 -7.12 -5.30 -12.44
N PRO A 106 -5.99 -5.34 -13.17
CA PRO A 106 -5.47 -6.57 -13.78
C PRO A 106 -5.27 -7.70 -12.76
N ALA A 107 -5.41 -8.96 -13.19
CA ALA A 107 -5.41 -10.13 -12.31
C ALA A 107 -4.14 -10.26 -11.44
N ASN A 108 -2.99 -9.88 -11.98
CA ASN A 108 -1.70 -9.90 -11.27
C ASN A 108 -1.55 -8.82 -10.18
N PHE A 109 -2.50 -7.85 -10.11
CA PHE A 109 -2.51 -6.80 -9.08
C PHE A 109 -3.69 -6.93 -8.11
N ARG A 110 -4.32 -8.09 -8.03
CA ARG A 110 -5.41 -8.38 -7.10
C ARG A 110 -5.43 -9.84 -6.69
N THR A 111 -5.96 -10.08 -5.51
CA THR A 111 -6.30 -11.42 -5.01
C THR A 111 -7.68 -11.37 -4.35
N SER A 112 -8.14 -12.47 -3.75
CA SER A 112 -9.33 -12.44 -2.90
C SER A 112 -9.14 -11.68 -1.58
N HIS A 113 -7.92 -11.30 -1.21
CA HIS A 113 -7.57 -10.68 0.07
C HIS A 113 -7.09 -9.24 -0.04
N TRP A 114 -6.65 -8.81 -1.21
CA TRP A 114 -6.20 -7.44 -1.45
C TRP A 114 -6.35 -7.04 -2.90
N THR A 115 -6.39 -5.75 -3.16
CA THR A 115 -6.40 -5.17 -4.51
C THR A 115 -5.44 -4.00 -4.61
N GLY A 116 -4.76 -3.87 -5.74
CA GLY A 116 -3.93 -2.72 -6.05
C GLY A 116 -4.80 -1.52 -6.42
N ILE A 117 -4.49 -0.36 -5.83
CA ILE A 117 -5.15 0.92 -6.17
C ILE A 117 -4.25 1.86 -6.96
N ALA A 118 -2.95 1.59 -7.01
CA ALA A 118 -1.97 2.30 -7.82
C ALA A 118 -0.76 1.42 -8.07
N LYS A 119 -0.11 1.59 -9.21
CA LYS A 119 1.17 0.94 -9.53
C LYS A 119 2.27 1.97 -9.72
N ARG A 120 3.50 1.59 -9.41
CA ARG A 120 4.70 2.41 -9.62
C ARG A 120 5.80 1.54 -10.23
N ALA A 121 6.58 2.13 -11.13
CA ALA A 121 7.82 1.51 -11.58
C ALA A 121 8.96 1.88 -10.61
N ARG A 122 9.87 0.95 -10.39
CA ARG A 122 11.20 1.27 -9.86
C ARG A 122 12.09 1.54 -11.03
N ILE A 123 12.81 2.63 -10.95
CA ILE A 123 13.74 3.04 -11.98
C ILE A 123 15.04 3.50 -11.36
N VAL A 124 16.11 3.46 -12.13
CA VAL A 124 17.39 4.06 -11.79
C VAL A 124 17.34 5.53 -12.20
N TYR A 125 17.69 6.41 -11.26
CA TYR A 125 17.92 7.82 -11.54
C TYR A 125 19.42 8.07 -11.67
N TYR A 126 19.78 9.03 -12.49
CA TYR A 126 21.18 9.43 -12.67
C TYR A 126 21.31 10.95 -12.73
N ALA A 127 22.49 11.45 -12.41
CA ALA A 127 22.86 12.86 -12.55
C ALA A 127 23.54 13.05 -13.91
N PRO A 128 22.93 13.79 -14.85
CA PRO A 128 23.47 13.95 -16.21
C PRO A 128 24.87 14.54 -16.25
N GLU A 129 25.22 15.35 -15.24
CA GLU A 129 26.53 15.97 -15.10
C GLU A 129 27.63 14.98 -14.72
N ARG A 130 27.28 13.76 -14.27
CA ARG A 130 28.21 12.74 -13.76
C ARG A 130 28.19 11.46 -14.55
N VAL A 131 27.11 11.18 -15.26
CA VAL A 131 26.89 9.92 -15.97
C VAL A 131 26.30 10.24 -17.34
N SER A 132 27.00 9.82 -18.40
CA SER A 132 26.53 10.02 -19.75
C SER A 132 25.48 9.00 -20.16
N GLY A 133 24.64 9.35 -21.15
CA GLY A 133 23.68 8.41 -21.73
C GLY A 133 24.35 7.16 -22.31
N ALA A 134 25.55 7.29 -22.83
CA ALA A 134 26.34 6.15 -23.36
C ALA A 134 26.72 5.15 -22.29
N GLU A 135 27.06 5.61 -21.06
CA GLU A 135 27.35 4.72 -19.91
C GLU A 135 26.10 3.95 -19.44
N LEU A 136 24.91 4.48 -19.71
CA LEU A 136 23.62 3.89 -19.33
C LEU A 136 23.08 2.91 -20.39
N ALA A 137 23.68 2.84 -21.55
CA ALA A 137 23.25 1.91 -22.60
C ALA A 137 23.25 0.48 -22.07
N GLY A 138 22.10 -0.20 -22.15
CA GLY A 138 21.95 -1.56 -21.63
C GLY A 138 21.93 -1.67 -20.10
N LEU A 139 21.76 -0.58 -19.37
CA LEU A 139 21.67 -0.61 -17.89
C LEU A 139 20.50 -1.47 -17.44
N THR A 140 20.79 -2.45 -16.59
CA THR A 140 19.81 -3.25 -15.83
C THR A 140 20.06 -3.14 -14.35
N TYR A 141 19.18 -3.69 -13.53
CA TYR A 141 19.44 -3.78 -12.08
C TYR A 141 20.66 -4.68 -11.79
N GLU A 142 20.82 -5.74 -12.55
CA GLU A 142 21.93 -6.69 -12.41
C GLU A 142 23.28 -6.00 -12.65
N SER A 143 23.35 -5.16 -13.68
CA SER A 143 24.58 -4.44 -14.05
C SER A 143 25.01 -3.38 -13.03
N LEU A 144 24.19 -3.03 -12.05
CA LEU A 144 24.57 -2.15 -10.94
C LEU A 144 25.64 -2.79 -10.01
N ALA A 145 25.80 -4.10 -10.06
CA ALA A 145 26.86 -4.80 -9.34
C ALA A 145 28.24 -4.73 -10.04
N ASP A 146 28.30 -4.25 -11.29
CA ASP A 146 29.55 -4.11 -12.04
C ASP A 146 30.50 -3.12 -11.32
N PRO A 147 31.79 -3.46 -11.17
CA PRO A 147 32.80 -2.58 -10.56
C PRO A 147 32.95 -1.19 -11.20
N LYS A 148 32.50 -0.99 -12.45
CA LYS A 148 32.49 0.32 -13.10
C LYS A 148 31.67 1.37 -12.32
N TRP A 149 30.75 0.92 -11.48
CA TRP A 149 29.93 1.78 -10.62
C TRP A 149 30.52 2.05 -9.24
N LYS A 150 31.74 1.61 -8.95
CA LYS A 150 32.39 1.78 -7.64
C LYS A 150 32.39 3.23 -7.18
N GLY A 151 31.88 3.49 -5.98
CA GLY A 151 31.78 4.82 -5.40
C GLY A 151 30.74 5.73 -6.07
N ARG A 152 29.85 5.19 -6.90
CA ARG A 152 28.90 6.00 -7.69
C ARG A 152 27.42 5.69 -7.38
N LEU A 153 27.12 4.62 -6.65
CA LEU A 153 25.75 4.26 -6.31
C LEU A 153 25.32 4.87 -4.99
N VAL A 154 24.10 5.37 -4.95
CA VAL A 154 23.39 5.72 -3.73
C VAL A 154 22.07 4.98 -3.70
N ILE A 155 21.77 4.34 -2.58
CA ILE A 155 20.56 3.54 -2.41
C ILE A 155 20.04 3.71 -0.99
N ARG A 156 18.72 3.67 -0.81
CA ARG A 156 18.10 3.72 0.52
C ARG A 156 18.36 2.45 1.32
N LYS A 157 18.07 2.49 2.64
CA LYS A 157 18.29 1.36 3.56
C LYS A 157 17.60 0.07 3.08
N SER A 158 18.30 -1.06 3.20
CA SER A 158 17.82 -2.40 2.85
C SER A 158 16.60 -2.86 3.67
N SER A 159 16.41 -2.33 4.88
CA SER A 159 15.23 -2.60 5.71
C SER A 159 13.93 -2.04 5.13
N ASN A 160 14.00 -1.14 4.15
CA ASN A 160 12.82 -0.55 3.53
C ASN A 160 12.10 -1.56 2.65
N ILE A 161 10.76 -1.54 2.70
CA ILE A 161 9.93 -2.47 1.93
C ILE A 161 10.21 -2.41 0.42
N TYR A 162 10.57 -1.25 -0.11
CA TYR A 162 10.87 -1.11 -1.53
C TYR A 162 12.14 -1.85 -1.96
N ASN A 163 13.19 -1.82 -1.14
CA ASN A 163 14.39 -2.62 -1.42
C ASN A 163 14.13 -4.11 -1.21
N LYS A 164 13.33 -4.47 -0.20
CA LYS A 164 12.92 -5.87 0.00
C LYS A 164 12.17 -6.40 -1.21
N SER A 165 11.24 -5.62 -1.80
CA SER A 165 10.53 -6.02 -3.03
C SER A 165 11.46 -6.14 -4.23
N LEU A 166 12.43 -5.23 -4.39
CA LEU A 166 13.43 -5.34 -5.44
C LEU A 166 14.25 -6.63 -5.30
N VAL A 167 14.77 -6.89 -4.10
CA VAL A 167 15.52 -8.11 -3.82
C VAL A 167 14.67 -9.36 -4.03
N ALA A 168 13.41 -9.35 -3.60
CA ALA A 168 12.48 -10.47 -3.83
C ALA A 168 12.26 -10.73 -5.33
N SER A 169 12.10 -9.67 -6.14
CA SER A 169 12.00 -9.79 -7.59
C SER A 169 13.25 -10.37 -8.21
N LEU A 170 14.44 -9.95 -7.77
CA LEU A 170 15.71 -10.49 -8.25
C LEU A 170 15.89 -11.96 -7.85
N ILE A 171 15.45 -12.34 -6.64
CA ILE A 171 15.48 -13.75 -6.20
C ILE A 171 14.58 -14.61 -7.09
N GLU A 172 13.38 -14.12 -7.40
CA GLU A 172 12.43 -14.84 -8.25
C GLU A 172 12.97 -15.04 -9.67
N ASN A 173 13.60 -14.02 -10.25
CA ASN A 173 14.09 -14.08 -11.64
C ASN A 173 15.48 -14.72 -11.77
N ASN A 174 16.36 -14.54 -10.80
CA ASN A 174 17.80 -14.89 -10.92
C ASN A 174 18.25 -15.93 -9.87
N GLY A 175 17.38 -16.27 -8.91
CA GLY A 175 17.70 -17.16 -7.80
C GLY A 175 18.46 -16.49 -6.65
N LYS A 176 18.43 -17.15 -5.49
CA LYS A 176 19.02 -16.62 -4.23
C LYS A 176 20.53 -16.37 -4.32
N LYS A 177 21.27 -17.31 -4.92
CA LYS A 177 22.74 -17.23 -5.00
C LYS A 177 23.19 -16.02 -5.83
N ALA A 178 22.66 -15.89 -7.04
CA ALA A 178 23.00 -14.78 -7.93
C ALA A 178 22.59 -13.43 -7.31
N THR A 179 21.40 -13.35 -6.68
CA THR A 179 20.94 -12.14 -5.99
C THR A 179 21.83 -11.78 -4.79
N ALA A 180 22.35 -12.76 -4.06
CA ALA A 180 23.29 -12.49 -2.96
C ALA A 180 24.60 -11.90 -3.46
N GLU A 181 25.16 -12.42 -4.55
CA GLU A 181 26.39 -11.85 -5.16
C GLU A 181 26.12 -10.46 -5.75
N TRP A 182 25.00 -10.27 -6.42
CA TRP A 182 24.56 -8.94 -6.84
C TRP A 182 24.49 -7.95 -5.68
N ALA A 183 23.89 -8.32 -4.55
CA ALA A 183 23.78 -7.44 -3.39
C ALA A 183 25.15 -7.04 -2.82
N LYS A 184 26.12 -7.97 -2.80
CA LYS A 184 27.51 -7.68 -2.42
C LYS A 184 28.14 -6.67 -3.37
N GLY A 185 27.98 -6.85 -4.69
CA GLY A 185 28.50 -5.93 -5.69
C GLY A 185 27.89 -4.53 -5.58
N VAL A 186 26.57 -4.44 -5.41
CA VAL A 186 25.89 -3.15 -5.18
C VAL A 186 26.41 -2.44 -3.93
N VAL A 187 26.60 -3.16 -2.83
CA VAL A 187 27.16 -2.60 -1.59
C VAL A 187 28.60 -2.11 -1.80
N ALA A 188 29.41 -2.88 -2.50
CA ALA A 188 30.80 -2.49 -2.82
C ALA A 188 30.87 -1.23 -3.72
N ASN A 189 29.83 -0.98 -4.50
CA ASN A 189 29.74 0.16 -5.41
C ASN A 189 29.09 1.41 -4.77
N MET A 190 28.64 1.32 -3.52
CA MET A 190 28.02 2.46 -2.84
C MET A 190 29.00 3.60 -2.62
N ALA A 191 28.57 4.83 -2.91
CA ALA A 191 29.34 6.05 -2.64
C ALA A 191 29.38 6.40 -1.15
N ARG A 192 28.38 5.96 -0.40
CA ARG A 192 28.22 6.22 1.03
C ARG A 192 27.19 5.28 1.66
N ASP A 193 27.17 5.21 2.96
CA ASP A 193 26.13 4.51 3.71
C ASP A 193 24.73 5.08 3.43
N SER A 194 23.76 4.18 3.40
CA SER A 194 22.35 4.54 3.16
C SER A 194 21.78 5.37 4.32
N LYS A 195 21.25 6.56 4.02
CA LYS A 195 20.60 7.43 5.00
C LYS A 195 19.21 7.84 4.49
N GLY A 196 18.18 7.69 5.34
CA GLY A 196 16.84 8.19 5.03
C GLY A 196 16.13 7.46 3.87
N ASN A 197 15.29 8.21 3.16
CA ASN A 197 14.49 7.76 2.02
C ASN A 197 15.19 8.05 0.68
N ASP A 198 14.54 7.73 -0.45
CA ASP A 198 15.12 7.92 -1.79
C ASP A 198 15.51 9.39 -2.06
N ARG A 199 14.68 10.35 -1.64
CA ARG A 199 14.96 11.79 -1.80
C ARG A 199 16.16 12.27 -0.97
N ALA A 200 16.42 11.60 0.15
CA ALA A 200 17.58 11.92 0.99
C ALA A 200 18.89 11.32 0.44
N GLN A 201 18.84 10.54 -0.63
CA GLN A 201 20.01 10.02 -1.30
C GLN A 201 20.52 10.98 -2.40
N ILE A 202 19.67 11.85 -2.89
CA ILE A 202 19.98 12.86 -3.90
C ILE A 202 20.53 14.11 -3.21
#